data_0431883723e946a7ca9138e51938e459
#
_entry.id   0431883723e946a7ca9138e51938e459
#
_cell.length_a   1.000
_cell.length_b   1.000
_cell.length_c   1.000
_cell.angle_alpha   90.00
_cell.angle_beta   90.00
_cell.angle_gamma   90.00
#
_symmetry.space_group_name_H-M   'P 1'
#
loop_
_entity.id
_entity.type
_entity.pdbx_description
1 polymer ?
#
loop_
_entity_poly.entity_id
_entity_poly.type
_entity_poly.pdbx_seq_one_letter_code
_entity_poly.pdbx_strand_id
1 'polypeptide(L)'
;SAPSPLAAVNPDIELISHHTRIAAENALELISDYDIVADGSDNFPTRFLVNDACFLAKKTLVFAAILRFDGQIATFKPHQTDAVGAPFPCYRCIFREPPPPGQFPTCAEAGVLGALCGTVGSLQATEVLKELLGIGDSLAGWLLVCEALGTMFRKIKVKRDPGCPLCGDAPSIKDLSAYEC
;
A
#
# COMPACT_ATOMS: atom_id res chain seq x y z
N SER A 1 22.00 -0.33 0.40
CA SER A 1 22.27 0.67 -0.65
C SER A 1 21.36 1.89 -0.60
N ALA A 2 20.13 1.79 -0.07
CA ALA A 2 19.22 2.93 0.04
C ALA A 2 19.59 3.97 1.15
N PRO A 3 20.09 3.59 2.33
CA PRO A 3 20.36 4.57 3.40
C PRO A 3 21.37 5.65 3.01
N SER A 4 22.44 5.31 2.31
CA SER A 4 23.49 6.26 1.95
C SER A 4 23.02 7.39 1.01
N PRO A 5 22.31 7.11 -0.11
CA PRO A 5 21.72 8.15 -0.94
C PRO A 5 20.70 9.03 -0.21
N LEU A 6 19.86 8.44 0.65
CA LEU A 6 18.85 9.19 1.41
C LEU A 6 19.48 10.11 2.45
N ALA A 7 20.52 9.66 3.16
CA ALA A 7 21.27 10.50 4.10
C ALA A 7 21.96 11.69 3.40
N ALA A 8 22.35 11.52 2.12
CA ALA A 8 22.92 12.63 1.35
C ALA A 8 21.87 13.69 0.95
N VAL A 9 20.59 13.31 0.86
CA VAL A 9 19.47 14.23 0.57
C VAL A 9 19.05 14.98 1.83
N ASN A 10 18.93 14.27 2.95
CA ASN A 10 18.58 14.89 4.23
C ASN A 10 19.33 14.18 5.37
N PRO A 11 20.38 14.81 5.93
CA PRO A 11 21.17 14.22 7.02
C PRO A 11 20.49 14.33 8.40
N ASP A 12 19.42 15.13 8.53
CA ASP A 12 18.79 15.42 9.82
C ASP A 12 17.71 14.40 10.22
N ILE A 13 17.46 13.41 9.36
CA ILE A 13 16.48 12.33 9.64
C ILE A 13 17.22 11.05 10.03
N GLU A 14 16.61 10.31 10.97
CA GLU A 14 17.08 8.97 11.31
C GLU A 14 16.62 7.97 10.26
N LEU A 15 17.56 7.20 9.69
CA LEU A 15 17.32 6.17 8.71
C LEU A 15 17.61 4.80 9.30
N ILE A 16 16.58 4.05 9.61
CA ILE A 16 16.69 2.68 10.13
C ILE A 16 16.57 1.70 8.96
N SER A 17 17.63 0.92 8.73
CA SER A 17 17.65 -0.07 7.66
C SER A 17 17.43 -1.47 8.19
N HIS A 18 16.35 -2.12 7.77
CA HIS A 18 16.08 -3.53 8.06
C HIS A 18 16.57 -4.39 6.90
N HIS A 19 17.72 -5.04 7.07
CA HIS A 19 18.28 -5.95 6.05
C HIS A 19 17.66 -7.34 6.17
N THR A 20 16.35 -7.40 5.99
CA THR A 20 15.55 -8.63 6.07
C THR A 20 14.45 -8.62 5.02
N ARG A 21 13.96 -9.80 4.64
CA ARG A 21 12.75 -9.94 3.85
C ARG A 21 11.56 -9.83 4.80
N ILE A 22 10.55 -9.04 4.43
CA ILE A 22 9.28 -9.04 5.17
C ILE A 22 8.55 -10.37 4.93
N ALA A 23 8.13 -11.01 6.02
CA ALA A 23 7.46 -12.31 6.06
C ALA A 23 6.43 -12.32 7.21
N ALA A 24 5.59 -13.36 7.29
CA ALA A 24 4.55 -13.45 8.31
C ALA A 24 5.12 -13.32 9.74
N GLU A 25 6.28 -13.92 9.97
CA GLU A 25 6.93 -14.01 11.28
C GLU A 25 7.42 -12.67 11.81
N ASN A 26 7.76 -11.72 10.92
CA ASN A 26 8.36 -10.45 11.31
C ASN A 26 7.53 -9.20 10.93
N ALA A 27 6.50 -9.36 10.11
CA ALA A 27 5.76 -8.22 9.55
C ALA A 27 5.08 -7.37 10.62
N LEU A 28 4.46 -7.97 11.62
CA LEU A 28 3.80 -7.24 12.69
C LEU A 28 4.80 -6.49 13.58
N GLU A 29 5.92 -7.11 13.92
CA GLU A 29 7.00 -6.47 14.68
C GLU A 29 7.55 -5.26 13.92
N LEU A 30 7.96 -5.47 12.65
CA LEU A 30 8.50 -4.39 11.82
C LEU A 30 7.54 -3.22 11.64
N ILE A 31 6.24 -3.49 11.45
CA ILE A 31 5.23 -2.46 11.17
C ILE A 31 4.80 -1.71 12.43
N SER A 32 4.80 -2.35 13.60
CA SER A 32 4.29 -1.76 14.83
C SER A 32 5.07 -0.52 15.28
N ASP A 33 6.34 -0.42 14.95
CA ASP A 33 7.21 0.70 15.35
C ASP A 33 6.98 1.98 14.54
N TYR A 34 6.18 1.92 13.47
CA TYR A 34 5.93 3.05 12.56
C TYR A 34 4.48 3.51 12.61
N ASP A 35 4.25 4.80 12.33
CA ASP A 35 2.91 5.38 12.26
C ASP A 35 2.21 5.10 10.94
N ILE A 36 2.97 5.09 9.85
CA ILE A 36 2.48 4.89 8.48
C ILE A 36 3.42 3.94 7.74
N VAL A 37 2.84 3.10 6.91
CA VAL A 37 3.58 2.23 5.99
C VAL A 37 3.35 2.72 4.56
N ALA A 38 4.44 2.93 3.81
CA ALA A 38 4.40 3.17 2.37
C ALA A 38 4.83 1.89 1.64
N ASP A 39 3.92 1.27 0.91
CA ASP A 39 4.22 0.06 0.14
C ASP A 39 4.45 0.39 -1.33
N GLY A 40 5.64 0.11 -1.82
CA GLY A 40 6.04 0.17 -3.22
C GLY A 40 6.54 -1.18 -3.73
N SER A 41 6.11 -2.29 -3.13
CA SER A 41 6.52 -3.63 -3.56
C SER A 41 6.01 -3.96 -4.98
N ASP A 42 6.74 -4.84 -5.67
CA ASP A 42 6.49 -5.21 -7.07
C ASP A 42 5.78 -6.56 -7.24
N ASN A 43 5.32 -7.16 -6.13
CA ASN A 43 4.70 -8.47 -6.15
C ASN A 43 3.46 -8.57 -5.27
N PHE A 44 2.49 -9.37 -5.68
CA PHE A 44 1.22 -9.54 -4.97
C PHE A 44 1.38 -10.15 -3.58
N PRO A 45 2.17 -11.22 -3.35
CA PRO A 45 2.30 -11.79 -2.01
C PRO A 45 2.71 -10.77 -0.97
N THR A 46 3.72 -9.94 -1.25
CA THR A 46 4.16 -8.88 -0.34
C THR A 46 3.07 -7.83 -0.10
N ARG A 47 2.35 -7.39 -1.14
CA ARG A 47 1.26 -6.41 -1.01
C ARG A 47 0.14 -6.91 -0.10
N PHE A 48 -0.27 -8.16 -0.27
CA PHE A 48 -1.31 -8.75 0.58
C PHE A 48 -0.84 -8.90 2.02
N LEU A 49 0.39 -9.39 2.24
CA LEU A 49 0.99 -9.51 3.57
C LEU A 49 1.08 -8.15 4.27
N VAL A 50 1.59 -7.12 3.59
CA VAL A 50 1.72 -5.77 4.16
C VAL A 50 0.36 -5.17 4.48
N ASN A 51 -0.63 -5.32 3.59
CA ASN A 51 -1.99 -4.86 3.87
C ASN A 51 -2.59 -5.54 5.11
N ASP A 52 -2.47 -6.87 5.20
CA ASP A 52 -3.04 -7.63 6.31
C ASP A 52 -2.33 -7.30 7.63
N ALA A 53 -1.01 -7.18 7.62
CA ALA A 53 -0.23 -6.76 8.77
C ALA A 53 -0.57 -5.33 9.22
N CYS A 54 -0.71 -4.38 8.29
CA CYS A 54 -1.15 -3.02 8.61
C CYS A 54 -2.56 -2.98 9.21
N PHE A 55 -3.48 -3.79 8.71
CA PHE A 55 -4.82 -3.92 9.28
C PHE A 55 -4.78 -4.42 10.72
N LEU A 56 -4.05 -5.52 10.96
CA LEU A 56 -3.93 -6.14 12.29
C LEU A 56 -3.22 -5.21 13.29
N ALA A 57 -2.18 -4.51 12.85
CA ALA A 57 -1.46 -3.52 13.66
C ALA A 57 -2.18 -2.16 13.77
N LYS A 58 -3.34 -1.98 13.11
CA LYS A 58 -4.09 -0.71 13.04
C LYS A 58 -3.24 0.46 12.51
N LYS A 59 -2.41 0.19 11.51
CA LYS A 59 -1.57 1.20 10.84
C LYS A 59 -2.15 1.63 9.51
N THR A 60 -1.93 2.89 9.17
CA THR A 60 -2.29 3.41 7.85
C THR A 60 -1.30 2.91 6.80
N LEU A 61 -1.82 2.39 5.70
CA LEU A 61 -1.05 1.94 4.55
C LEU A 61 -1.26 2.88 3.37
N VAL A 62 -0.20 3.49 2.87
CA VAL A 62 -0.21 4.21 1.60
C VAL A 62 0.39 3.29 0.54
N PHE A 63 -0.50 2.73 -0.27
CA PHE A 63 -0.17 1.78 -1.32
C PHE A 63 0.15 2.48 -2.62
N ALA A 64 1.18 2.01 -3.33
CA ALA A 64 1.44 2.36 -4.73
C ALA A 64 1.88 1.14 -5.53
N ALA A 65 1.42 1.04 -6.76
CA ALA A 65 1.81 0.00 -7.69
C ALA A 65 1.95 0.56 -9.10
N ILE A 66 2.87 0.00 -9.86
CA ILE A 66 3.10 0.34 -11.26
C ILE A 66 3.22 -0.95 -12.06
N LEU A 67 2.60 -0.95 -13.23
CA LEU A 67 2.79 -2.01 -14.22
C LEU A 67 2.78 -1.38 -15.60
N ARG A 68 3.84 -1.60 -16.38
CA ARG A 68 4.03 -1.02 -17.71
C ARG A 68 3.93 0.51 -17.70
N PHE A 69 2.79 1.05 -18.12
CA PHE A 69 2.50 2.47 -18.27
C PHE A 69 1.40 2.98 -17.33
N ASP A 70 0.94 2.11 -16.42
CA ASP A 70 -0.13 2.41 -15.48
C ASP A 70 0.37 2.41 -14.04
N GLY A 71 -0.12 3.37 -13.25
CA GLY A 71 0.13 3.49 -11.83
C GLY A 71 -1.16 3.50 -11.01
N GLN A 72 -1.09 3.02 -9.80
CA GLN A 72 -2.19 3.02 -8.85
C GLN A 72 -1.70 3.48 -7.48
N ILE A 73 -2.51 4.32 -6.82
CA ILE A 73 -2.22 4.81 -5.47
C ILE A 73 -3.51 4.79 -4.66
N ALA A 74 -3.45 4.34 -3.41
CA ALA A 74 -4.56 4.39 -2.47
C ALA A 74 -4.05 4.50 -1.04
N THR A 75 -4.86 5.09 -0.16
CA THR A 75 -4.63 5.07 1.29
C THR A 75 -5.63 4.10 1.93
N PHE A 76 -5.12 3.12 2.67
CA PHE A 76 -5.92 2.14 3.40
C PHE A 76 -5.75 2.36 4.91
N LYS A 77 -6.85 2.70 5.58
CA LYS A 77 -6.93 2.87 7.03
C LYS A 77 -8.25 2.33 7.59
N PRO A 78 -8.53 1.02 7.39
CA PRO A 78 -9.83 0.42 7.73
C PRO A 78 -10.14 0.42 9.23
N HIS A 79 -9.17 0.77 10.08
CA HIS A 79 -9.33 1.01 11.51
C HIS A 79 -9.93 2.38 11.83
N GLN A 80 -10.15 3.22 10.82
CA GLN A 80 -10.77 4.54 10.93
C GLN A 80 -12.08 4.59 10.12
N THR A 81 -12.87 5.62 10.39
CA THR A 81 -14.16 5.89 9.71
C THR A 81 -14.12 7.24 9.01
N ASP A 82 -14.97 7.39 8.01
CA ASP A 82 -15.22 8.68 7.37
C ASP A 82 -16.10 9.60 8.27
N ALA A 83 -16.42 10.80 7.77
CA ALA A 83 -17.19 11.80 8.48
C ALA A 83 -18.63 11.36 8.84
N VAL A 84 -19.15 10.32 8.19
CA VAL A 84 -20.49 9.76 8.48
C VAL A 84 -20.42 8.46 9.27
N GLY A 85 -19.22 8.08 9.75
CA GLY A 85 -19.00 6.89 10.58
C GLY A 85 -18.86 5.58 9.80
N ALA A 86 -18.75 5.63 8.48
CA ALA A 86 -18.54 4.43 7.67
C ALA A 86 -17.03 4.03 7.66
N PRO A 87 -16.68 2.76 7.94
CA PRO A 87 -15.30 2.30 7.92
C PRO A 87 -14.68 2.43 6.53
N PHE A 88 -13.40 2.81 6.46
CA PHE A 88 -12.66 2.84 5.20
C PHE A 88 -12.36 1.42 4.71
N PRO A 89 -12.21 1.24 3.38
CA PRO A 89 -11.82 -0.04 2.78
C PRO A 89 -10.36 -0.40 3.11
N CYS A 90 -10.03 -1.69 3.01
CA CYS A 90 -8.66 -2.17 2.90
C CYS A 90 -8.34 -2.60 1.46
N TYR A 91 -7.10 -3.00 1.19
CA TYR A 91 -6.66 -3.47 -0.12
C TYR A 91 -7.52 -4.65 -0.63
N ARG A 92 -7.93 -5.57 0.27
CA ARG A 92 -8.77 -6.72 -0.08
C ARG A 92 -10.22 -6.38 -0.44
N CYS A 93 -10.67 -5.15 -0.19
CA CYS A 93 -11.95 -4.66 -0.71
C CYS A 93 -11.90 -4.38 -2.22
N ILE A 94 -10.69 -4.19 -2.78
CA ILE A 94 -10.45 -3.99 -4.22
C ILE A 94 -9.99 -5.31 -4.85
N PHE A 95 -8.98 -5.93 -4.24
CA PHE A 95 -8.33 -7.16 -4.71
C PHE A 95 -8.53 -8.24 -3.64
N ARG A 96 -9.55 -9.08 -3.82
CA ARG A 96 -10.00 -10.02 -2.80
C ARG A 96 -8.94 -11.06 -2.42
N GLU A 97 -8.23 -11.55 -3.43
CA GLU A 97 -7.20 -12.59 -3.30
C GLU A 97 -6.07 -12.35 -4.31
N PRO A 98 -4.88 -12.88 -4.07
CA PRO A 98 -3.82 -12.84 -5.07
C PRO A 98 -4.27 -13.50 -6.37
N PRO A 99 -3.93 -12.94 -7.53
CA PRO A 99 -4.21 -13.58 -8.80
C PRO A 99 -3.48 -14.93 -8.90
N PRO A 100 -4.01 -15.89 -9.64
CA PRO A 100 -3.32 -17.14 -9.93
C PRO A 100 -1.92 -16.90 -10.49
N PRO A 101 -0.92 -17.73 -10.12
CA PRO A 101 0.43 -17.62 -10.67
C PRO A 101 0.43 -17.59 -12.21
N GLY A 102 1.18 -16.66 -12.80
CA GLY A 102 1.30 -16.49 -14.25
C GLY A 102 0.15 -15.76 -14.95
N GLN A 103 -0.89 -15.33 -14.24
CA GLN A 103 -1.99 -14.56 -14.85
C GLN A 103 -1.57 -13.13 -15.21
N PHE A 104 -0.71 -12.53 -14.42
CA PHE A 104 -0.15 -11.21 -14.69
C PHE A 104 1.37 -11.29 -14.79
N PRO A 105 1.97 -10.63 -15.77
CA PRO A 105 3.44 -10.58 -15.85
C PRO A 105 3.99 -9.80 -14.66
N THR A 106 5.17 -10.21 -14.20
CA THR A 106 5.93 -9.44 -13.21
C THR A 106 6.44 -8.12 -13.81
N CYS A 107 6.83 -7.17 -12.96
CA CYS A 107 7.48 -5.95 -13.42
C CYS A 107 8.78 -6.21 -14.20
N ALA A 108 9.48 -7.29 -13.87
CA ALA A 108 10.68 -7.73 -14.59
C ALA A 108 10.38 -8.23 -16.02
N GLU A 109 9.23 -8.88 -16.22
CA GLU A 109 8.79 -9.38 -17.54
C GLU A 109 8.13 -8.31 -18.39
N ALA A 110 7.24 -7.52 -17.79
CA ALA A 110 6.45 -6.51 -18.50
C ALA A 110 7.19 -5.19 -18.70
N GLY A 111 8.18 -4.93 -17.86
CA GLY A 111 8.84 -3.63 -17.75
C GLY A 111 7.97 -2.58 -17.05
N VAL A 112 8.59 -1.46 -16.70
CA VAL A 112 7.93 -0.27 -16.16
C VAL A 112 8.55 0.97 -16.78
N LEU A 113 7.74 1.99 -17.03
CA LEU A 113 8.23 3.30 -17.45
C LEU A 113 8.89 3.99 -16.26
N GLY A 114 10.23 4.16 -16.28
CA GLY A 114 10.97 4.72 -15.14
C GLY A 114 10.50 6.10 -14.69
N ALA A 115 10.10 6.97 -15.61
CA ALA A 115 9.53 8.28 -15.28
C ALA A 115 8.22 8.16 -14.48
N LEU A 116 7.41 7.13 -14.73
CA LEU A 116 6.17 6.88 -14.00
C LEU A 116 6.46 6.48 -12.54
N CYS A 117 7.57 5.77 -12.30
CA CYS A 117 8.02 5.46 -10.92
C CYS A 117 8.25 6.74 -10.12
N GLY A 118 8.89 7.75 -10.71
CA GLY A 118 9.08 9.06 -10.09
C GLY A 118 7.75 9.76 -9.81
N THR A 119 6.85 9.79 -10.79
CA THR A 119 5.53 10.43 -10.66
C THR A 119 4.69 9.79 -9.57
N VAL A 120 4.53 8.46 -9.62
CA VAL A 120 3.72 7.70 -8.66
C VAL A 120 4.36 7.74 -7.28
N GLY A 121 5.69 7.60 -7.17
CA GLY A 121 6.39 7.68 -5.89
C GLY A 121 6.29 9.06 -5.24
N SER A 122 6.33 10.15 -6.02
CA SER A 122 6.12 11.50 -5.49
C SER A 122 4.69 11.73 -5.00
N LEU A 123 3.70 11.20 -5.71
CA LEU A 123 2.31 11.24 -5.26
C LEU A 123 2.11 10.39 -4.00
N GLN A 124 2.72 9.21 -3.91
CA GLN A 124 2.70 8.37 -2.71
C GLN A 124 3.32 9.10 -1.52
N ALA A 125 4.48 9.71 -1.69
CA ALA A 125 5.13 10.51 -0.64
C ALA A 125 4.26 11.68 -0.19
N THR A 126 3.56 12.33 -1.13
CA THR A 126 2.60 13.40 -0.81
C THR A 126 1.44 12.88 0.05
N GLU A 127 0.89 11.71 -0.26
CA GLU A 127 -0.14 11.08 0.57
C GLU A 127 0.37 10.75 1.97
N VAL A 128 1.59 10.20 2.09
CA VAL A 128 2.21 9.93 3.40
C VAL A 128 2.30 11.22 4.22
N LEU A 129 2.79 12.32 3.63
CA LEU A 129 2.88 13.60 4.31
C LEU A 129 1.51 14.15 4.73
N LYS A 130 0.48 14.02 3.89
CA LYS A 130 -0.88 14.44 4.22
C LYS A 130 -1.44 13.66 5.41
N GLU A 131 -1.25 12.34 5.44
CA GLU A 131 -1.69 11.49 6.55
C GLU A 131 -0.92 11.80 7.85
N LEU A 132 0.38 12.04 7.79
CA LEU A 132 1.21 12.38 8.97
C LEU A 132 0.85 13.75 9.54
N LEU A 133 0.62 14.74 8.69
CA LEU A 133 0.35 16.11 9.09
C LEU A 133 -1.14 16.40 9.32
N GLY A 134 -2.02 15.50 8.95
CA GLY A 134 -3.47 15.69 9.04
C GLY A 134 -3.98 16.84 8.16
N ILE A 135 -3.39 17.02 6.96
CA ILE A 135 -3.72 18.12 6.05
C ILE A 135 -4.28 17.62 4.72
N GLY A 136 -5.08 18.46 4.07
CA GLY A 136 -5.67 18.15 2.76
C GLY A 136 -6.67 17.01 2.80
N ASP A 137 -7.05 16.51 1.62
CA ASP A 137 -7.99 15.41 1.44
C ASP A 137 -7.26 14.08 1.31
N SER A 138 -7.50 13.13 2.20
CA SER A 138 -6.98 11.76 2.13
C SER A 138 -7.46 11.02 0.89
N LEU A 139 -6.65 10.11 0.36
CA LEU A 139 -7.08 9.10 -0.61
C LEU A 139 -7.83 7.91 0.04
N ALA A 140 -8.09 7.92 1.34
CA ALA A 140 -8.88 6.87 1.98
C ALA A 140 -10.28 6.78 1.34
N GLY A 141 -10.68 5.58 0.93
CA GLY A 141 -11.91 5.35 0.17
C GLY A 141 -11.83 5.71 -1.31
N TRP A 142 -10.62 5.92 -1.84
CA TRP A 142 -10.39 6.21 -3.25
C TRP A 142 -9.18 5.43 -3.79
N LEU A 143 -9.27 5.04 -5.06
CA LEU A 143 -8.15 4.56 -5.86
C LEU A 143 -7.83 5.60 -6.92
N LEU A 144 -6.63 6.17 -6.88
CA LEU A 144 -6.11 7.00 -7.96
C LEU A 144 -5.43 6.10 -8.99
N VAL A 145 -5.89 6.17 -10.24
CA VAL A 145 -5.29 5.47 -11.38
C VAL A 145 -4.62 6.50 -12.27
N CYS A 146 -3.35 6.25 -12.58
CA CYS A 146 -2.52 7.07 -13.46
C CYS A 146 -2.26 6.29 -14.75
N GLU A 147 -2.67 6.80 -15.88
CA GLU A 147 -2.37 6.27 -17.21
C GLU A 147 -1.37 7.18 -17.90
N ALA A 148 -0.10 6.73 -18.01
CA ALA A 148 0.97 7.61 -18.47
C ALA A 148 0.89 7.95 -19.95
N LEU A 149 0.47 7.01 -20.81
CA LEU A 149 0.42 7.25 -22.27
C LEU A 149 -0.64 8.28 -22.65
N GLY A 150 -1.79 8.28 -21.98
CA GLY A 150 -2.86 9.27 -22.19
C GLY A 150 -2.73 10.48 -21.27
N THR A 151 -1.73 10.52 -20.38
CA THR A 151 -1.57 11.57 -19.35
C THR A 151 -2.86 11.77 -18.55
N MET A 152 -3.51 10.65 -18.18
CA MET A 152 -4.80 10.66 -17.51
C MET A 152 -4.70 10.23 -16.06
N PHE A 153 -5.41 10.97 -15.20
CA PHE A 153 -5.57 10.64 -13.80
C PHE A 153 -7.05 10.46 -13.48
N ARG A 154 -7.41 9.31 -12.93
CA ARG A 154 -8.80 9.01 -12.53
C ARG A 154 -8.86 8.64 -11.06
N LYS A 155 -9.75 9.31 -10.33
CA LYS A 155 -10.04 9.01 -8.92
C LYS A 155 -11.32 8.18 -8.86
N ILE A 156 -11.20 6.92 -8.46
CA ILE A 156 -12.30 5.94 -8.41
C ILE A 156 -12.70 5.73 -6.95
N LYS A 157 -13.97 5.91 -6.62
CA LYS A 157 -14.45 5.69 -5.26
C LYS A 157 -14.47 4.21 -4.92
N VAL A 158 -13.88 3.86 -3.78
CA VAL A 158 -13.85 2.51 -3.24
C VAL A 158 -14.61 2.48 -1.92
N LYS A 159 -15.51 1.52 -1.77
CA LYS A 159 -16.24 1.29 -0.51
C LYS A 159 -15.70 0.05 0.17
N ARG A 160 -15.83 0.00 1.50
CA ARG A 160 -15.61 -1.23 2.25
C ARG A 160 -16.58 -2.31 1.76
N ASP A 161 -16.05 -3.50 1.52
CA ASP A 161 -16.86 -4.67 1.20
C ASP A 161 -17.25 -5.38 2.52
N PRO A 162 -18.57 -5.49 2.85
CA PRO A 162 -19.01 -6.24 4.02
C PRO A 162 -18.59 -7.71 4.00
N GLY A 163 -18.40 -8.29 2.81
CA GLY A 163 -17.91 -9.65 2.61
C GLY A 163 -16.38 -9.77 2.55
N CYS A 164 -15.63 -8.71 2.81
CA CYS A 164 -14.16 -8.75 2.76
C CYS A 164 -13.61 -9.77 3.76
N PRO A 165 -12.68 -10.67 3.33
CA PRO A 165 -12.14 -11.70 4.21
C PRO A 165 -11.29 -11.14 5.36
N LEU A 166 -10.82 -9.88 5.27
CA LEU A 166 -9.99 -9.25 6.29
C LEU A 166 -10.77 -8.24 7.14
N CYS A 167 -11.35 -7.21 6.51
CA CYS A 167 -12.00 -6.11 7.23
C CYS A 167 -13.54 -6.17 7.18
N GLY A 168 -14.12 -7.24 6.62
CA GLY A 168 -15.56 -7.41 6.49
C GLY A 168 -16.28 -7.69 7.83
N ASP A 169 -17.61 -7.96 7.76
CA ASP A 169 -18.43 -8.16 8.95
C ASP A 169 -18.21 -9.54 9.59
N ALA A 170 -17.74 -10.52 8.81
CA ALA A 170 -17.38 -11.87 9.27
C ALA A 170 -16.00 -12.27 8.70
N PRO A 171 -14.89 -11.64 9.20
CA PRO A 171 -13.58 -11.85 8.62
C PRO A 171 -13.08 -13.28 8.89
N SER A 172 -12.53 -13.91 7.85
CA SER A 172 -11.85 -15.21 7.94
C SER A 172 -10.35 -15.08 8.24
N ILE A 173 -9.73 -13.95 7.87
CA ILE A 173 -8.33 -13.66 8.13
C ILE A 173 -8.24 -12.93 9.46
N LYS A 174 -7.65 -13.60 10.47
CA LYS A 174 -7.52 -13.06 11.84
C LYS A 174 -6.07 -12.87 12.27
N ASP A 175 -5.14 -13.46 11.55
CA ASP A 175 -3.70 -13.44 11.76
C ASP A 175 -2.96 -13.63 10.42
N LEU A 176 -1.65 -13.76 10.47
CA LEU A 176 -0.80 -13.93 9.29
C LEU A 176 -0.42 -15.39 9.00
N SER A 177 -1.02 -16.38 9.67
CA SER A 177 -0.68 -17.80 9.51
C SER A 177 -0.87 -18.32 8.07
N ALA A 178 -1.77 -17.71 7.30
CA ALA A 178 -1.98 -18.06 5.89
C ALA A 178 -0.77 -17.75 4.97
N TYR A 179 0.23 -17.04 5.47
CA TYR A 179 1.47 -16.70 4.75
C TYR A 179 2.67 -17.55 5.17
N GLU A 180 2.52 -18.38 6.19
CA GLU A 180 3.53 -19.33 6.64
C GLU A 180 3.62 -20.49 5.63
N CYS A 181 4.72 -20.58 4.88
CA CYS A 181 5.02 -21.66 3.94
C CYS A 181 6.40 -22.19 4.15
#